data_bc4f19f5b7381d927ad20d0ca97e6cf6
#
_entry.id   bc4f19f5b7381d927ad20d0ca97e6cf6
#
_cell.length_a   1.000
_cell.length_b   1.000
_cell.length_c   1.000
_cell.angle_alpha   90.00
_cell.angle_beta   90.00
_cell.angle_gamma   90.00
#
_symmetry.space_group_name_H-M   'P 1'
#
loop_
_entity.id
_entity.type
_entity.pdbx_description
1 polymer ?
#
loop_
_entity_poly.entity_id
_entity_poly.type
_entity_poly.pdbx_seq_one_letter_code
_entity_poly.pdbx_strand_id
1 'polypeptide(L)'
;MGERVDSTLAEEVDNEVKKLASDPSPANRYLMANIMSYGVNELQKKETNLLDRIADVKRSAYGVKPAFRVNLGEVRAYIQAKGATTARSIVGSRNMMLDTVEVSARPVVNLVELQNGSVKMSELIREAHEKMEAAHYQLVQKVIADSIGTWQTPFYGNGTGIVKATLDEMINFWRRTGNVALLGDIEMISQLSDLTGFKASVEAQQFNNELIKEHNDKGFIGKYNGCDVLAMTNPYMNESDTKPVFDTNKLFILPAAASVDMRPLKVLFEGGVTSHDWMNIDNGCYEVCLRELVGAGMAYGKRQYMSVYESI
;
A
#
# COMPACT_ATOMS: atom_id res chain seq x y z
N MET A 1 -13.41 20.24 -10.68
CA MET A 1 -13.25 20.00 -12.13
C MET A 1 -12.88 18.56 -12.44
N GLY A 2 -12.14 17.85 -11.58
CA GLY A 2 -11.78 16.44 -11.74
C GLY A 2 -12.97 15.47 -11.74
N GLU A 3 -13.96 15.65 -10.84
CA GLU A 3 -15.12 14.74 -10.73
C GLU A 3 -16.02 14.69 -11.98
N ARG A 4 -16.11 15.77 -12.74
CA ARG A 4 -16.89 15.78 -13.99
C ARG A 4 -16.21 15.09 -15.16
N VAL A 5 -14.89 15.09 -15.20
CA VAL A 5 -14.11 14.40 -16.24
C VAL A 5 -14.13 12.90 -16.00
N ASP A 6 -14.05 12.45 -14.74
CA ASP A 6 -14.07 11.02 -14.42
C ASP A 6 -15.46 10.39 -14.65
N SER A 7 -16.56 11.13 -14.42
CA SER A 7 -17.90 10.63 -14.70
C SER A 7 -18.20 10.51 -16.20
N THR A 8 -17.70 11.43 -17.03
CA THR A 8 -17.87 11.35 -18.50
C THR A 8 -17.07 10.21 -19.11
N LEU A 9 -15.85 9.97 -18.64
CA LEU A 9 -15.04 8.83 -19.10
C LEU A 9 -15.65 7.48 -18.68
N ALA A 10 -16.21 7.39 -17.47
CA ALA A 10 -16.91 6.18 -17.02
C ALA A 10 -18.13 5.88 -17.90
N GLU A 11 -18.95 6.90 -18.22
CA GLU A 11 -20.08 6.76 -19.10
C GLU A 11 -19.70 6.37 -20.54
N GLU A 12 -18.58 6.91 -21.06
CA GLU A 12 -18.05 6.52 -22.38
C GLU A 12 -17.60 5.07 -22.40
N VAL A 13 -16.89 4.62 -21.36
CA VAL A 13 -16.45 3.22 -21.20
C VAL A 13 -17.67 2.30 -21.13
N ASP A 14 -18.67 2.61 -20.30
CA ASP A 14 -19.87 1.80 -20.16
C ASP A 14 -20.67 1.72 -21.46
N ASN A 15 -20.78 2.81 -22.22
CA ASN A 15 -21.46 2.83 -23.50
C ASN A 15 -20.72 2.02 -24.59
N GLU A 16 -19.38 2.08 -24.60
CA GLU A 16 -18.59 1.29 -25.53
C GLU A 16 -18.68 -0.21 -25.21
N VAL A 17 -18.62 -0.56 -23.93
CA VAL A 17 -18.77 -1.96 -23.48
C VAL A 17 -20.16 -2.51 -23.83
N LYS A 18 -21.24 -1.72 -23.73
CA LYS A 18 -22.57 -2.14 -24.16
C LYS A 18 -22.60 -2.50 -25.64
N LYS A 19 -21.93 -1.74 -26.50
CA LYS A 19 -21.84 -2.03 -27.92
C LYS A 19 -21.05 -3.31 -28.18
N LEU A 20 -19.91 -3.49 -27.50
CA LEU A 20 -19.09 -4.69 -27.63
C LEU A 20 -19.82 -5.94 -27.09
N ALA A 21 -20.56 -5.81 -26.00
CA ALA A 21 -21.35 -6.90 -25.43
C ALA A 21 -22.54 -7.31 -26.30
N SER A 22 -23.07 -6.41 -27.14
CA SER A 22 -24.16 -6.73 -28.08
C SER A 22 -23.76 -7.71 -29.20
N ASP A 23 -22.45 -7.79 -29.52
CA ASP A 23 -21.86 -8.77 -30.42
C ASP A 23 -20.66 -9.43 -29.75
N PRO A 24 -20.87 -10.52 -28.97
CA PRO A 24 -19.83 -11.14 -28.15
C PRO A 24 -18.83 -12.00 -28.96
N SER A 25 -18.38 -11.49 -30.11
CA SER A 25 -17.32 -12.12 -30.89
C SER A 25 -16.02 -12.22 -30.07
N PRO A 26 -15.11 -13.17 -30.40
CA PRO A 26 -13.83 -13.29 -29.69
C PRO A 26 -13.03 -11.98 -29.67
N ALA A 27 -13.08 -11.20 -30.75
CA ALA A 27 -12.40 -9.91 -30.83
C ALA A 27 -13.00 -8.87 -29.84
N ASN A 28 -14.33 -8.78 -29.78
CA ASN A 28 -15.01 -7.86 -28.90
C ASN A 28 -14.83 -8.22 -27.41
N ARG A 29 -14.84 -9.52 -27.07
CA ARG A 29 -14.53 -10.00 -25.72
C ARG A 29 -13.11 -9.64 -25.30
N TYR A 30 -12.15 -9.84 -26.18
CA TYR A 30 -10.77 -9.43 -25.95
C TYR A 30 -10.64 -7.92 -25.72
N LEU A 31 -11.39 -7.10 -26.47
CA LEU A 31 -11.42 -5.65 -26.26
C LEU A 31 -12.01 -5.28 -24.89
N MET A 32 -13.10 -5.93 -24.48
CA MET A 32 -13.68 -5.71 -23.14
C MET A 32 -12.70 -6.06 -22.01
N ALA A 33 -11.98 -7.19 -22.14
CA ALA A 33 -10.96 -7.59 -21.19
C ALA A 33 -9.80 -6.57 -21.12
N ASN A 34 -9.38 -6.06 -22.28
CA ASN A 34 -8.34 -5.02 -22.32
C ASN A 34 -8.80 -3.69 -21.70
N ILE A 35 -10.05 -3.28 -21.94
CA ILE A 35 -10.63 -2.10 -21.27
C ILE A 35 -10.55 -2.26 -19.75
N MET A 36 -10.90 -3.44 -19.23
CA MET A 36 -10.86 -3.73 -17.82
C MET A 36 -9.44 -3.68 -17.26
N SER A 37 -8.48 -4.37 -17.88
CA SER A 37 -7.09 -4.35 -17.41
C SER A 37 -6.46 -2.95 -17.52
N TYR A 38 -6.76 -2.21 -18.57
CA TYR A 38 -6.30 -0.82 -18.72
C TYR A 38 -6.88 0.08 -17.61
N GLY A 39 -8.18 -0.03 -17.34
CA GLY A 39 -8.84 0.74 -16.29
C GLY A 39 -8.24 0.48 -14.91
N VAL A 40 -8.01 -0.78 -14.56
CA VAL A 40 -7.35 -1.15 -13.28
C VAL A 40 -5.92 -0.60 -13.22
N ASN A 41 -5.14 -0.72 -14.29
CA ASN A 41 -3.78 -0.16 -14.35
C ASN A 41 -3.76 1.37 -14.16
N GLU A 42 -4.72 2.09 -14.72
CA GLU A 42 -4.80 3.55 -14.56
C GLU A 42 -5.21 3.95 -13.14
N LEU A 43 -6.13 3.21 -12.52
CA LEU A 43 -6.48 3.42 -11.11
C LEU A 43 -5.29 3.16 -10.19
N GLN A 44 -4.58 2.06 -10.38
CA GLN A 44 -3.37 1.76 -9.62
C GLN A 44 -2.28 2.83 -9.71
N LYS A 45 -2.12 3.46 -10.87
CA LYS A 45 -1.17 4.57 -10.99
C LYS A 45 -1.57 5.80 -10.20
N LYS A 46 -2.88 6.03 -10.03
CA LYS A 46 -3.40 7.18 -9.28
C LYS A 46 -3.37 6.96 -7.77
N GLU A 47 -3.59 5.73 -7.31
CA GLU A 47 -3.85 5.42 -5.89
C GLU A 47 -2.66 4.85 -5.10
N THR A 48 -1.52 4.54 -5.75
CA THR A 48 -0.32 3.99 -5.09
C THR A 48 0.38 4.94 -4.09
N ASN A 49 -0.24 6.04 -3.74
CA ASN A 49 0.34 7.07 -2.89
C ASN A 49 0.73 6.60 -1.48
N LEU A 50 0.04 5.61 -0.89
CA LEU A 50 0.38 5.12 0.44
C LEU A 50 1.63 4.24 0.42
N LEU A 51 1.69 3.25 -0.46
CA LEU A 51 2.88 2.40 -0.60
C LEU A 51 4.10 3.21 -1.01
N ASP A 52 3.93 4.19 -1.91
CA ASP A 52 5.01 5.10 -2.32
C ASP A 52 5.54 5.97 -1.17
N ARG A 53 4.77 6.18 -0.10
CA ARG A 53 5.22 6.91 1.09
C ARG A 53 5.98 6.04 2.09
N ILE A 54 5.58 4.78 2.25
CA ILE A 54 6.10 3.89 3.29
C ILE A 54 7.15 2.92 2.77
N ALA A 55 7.13 2.60 1.47
CA ALA A 55 8.00 1.63 0.83
C ALA A 55 8.89 2.28 -0.24
N ASP A 56 9.93 1.56 -0.64
CA ASP A 56 10.68 1.77 -1.87
C ASP A 56 10.01 0.92 -2.95
N VAL A 57 9.16 1.57 -3.76
CA VAL A 57 8.36 0.91 -4.78
C VAL A 57 9.07 0.99 -6.12
N LYS A 58 9.26 -0.16 -6.76
CA LYS A 58 9.77 -0.26 -8.13
C LYS A 58 8.75 -0.92 -9.04
N ARG A 59 8.59 -0.37 -10.22
CA ARG A 59 7.79 -0.93 -11.29
C ARG A 59 8.71 -1.33 -12.44
N SER A 60 8.59 -2.55 -12.93
CA SER A 60 9.45 -3.08 -13.99
C SER A 60 8.63 -3.77 -15.08
N ALA A 61 9.24 -3.98 -16.24
CA ALA A 61 8.64 -4.82 -17.27
C ALA A 61 8.59 -6.27 -16.80
N TYR A 62 7.67 -7.05 -17.38
CA TYR A 62 7.55 -8.49 -17.11
C TYR A 62 8.88 -9.22 -17.36
N GLY A 63 9.27 -10.08 -16.44
CA GLY A 63 10.54 -10.81 -16.48
C GLY A 63 11.76 -10.02 -15.98
N VAL A 64 11.60 -8.74 -15.58
CA VAL A 64 12.70 -7.90 -15.12
C VAL A 64 12.59 -7.69 -13.62
N LYS A 65 13.51 -8.24 -12.84
CA LYS A 65 13.58 -8.06 -11.38
C LYS A 65 14.68 -7.06 -11.00
N PRO A 66 14.35 -5.78 -10.80
CA PRO A 66 15.32 -4.77 -10.39
C PRO A 66 15.82 -5.06 -8.96
N ALA A 67 17.11 -4.84 -8.75
CA ALA A 67 17.71 -4.99 -7.42
C ALA A 67 17.39 -3.78 -6.52
N PHE A 68 17.10 -4.05 -5.25
CA PHE A 68 16.97 -3.05 -4.19
C PHE A 68 18.29 -2.95 -3.42
N ARG A 69 18.71 -1.74 -3.14
CA ARG A 69 19.93 -1.50 -2.38
C ARG A 69 19.67 -1.63 -0.88
N VAL A 70 20.52 -2.42 -0.21
CA VAL A 70 20.52 -2.57 1.24
C VAL A 70 21.86 -2.08 1.79
N ASN A 71 21.83 -1.08 2.66
CA ASN A 71 23.04 -0.51 3.24
C ASN A 71 23.55 -1.37 4.40
N LEU A 72 24.84 -1.74 4.37
CA LEU A 72 25.45 -2.60 5.38
C LEU A 72 26.28 -1.83 6.41
N GLY A 73 26.61 -0.57 6.16
CA GLY A 73 27.45 0.19 7.06
C GLY A 73 27.35 1.70 6.86
N GLU A 74 27.97 2.45 7.75
CA GLU A 74 28.06 3.90 7.69
C GLU A 74 29.45 4.40 8.07
N VAL A 75 29.79 5.60 7.60
CA VAL A 75 31.01 6.28 8.04
C VAL A 75 30.85 6.71 9.51
N ARG A 76 31.87 6.43 10.31
CA ARG A 76 31.95 6.89 11.70
C ARG A 76 33.04 7.93 11.84
N ALA A 77 32.71 9.01 12.55
CA ALA A 77 33.69 10.00 12.96
C ALA A 77 34.18 9.70 14.39
N TYR A 78 35.47 9.91 14.61
CA TYR A 78 36.10 9.69 15.90
C TYR A 78 36.78 10.96 16.39
N ILE A 79 36.59 11.27 17.65
CA ILE A 79 37.36 12.33 18.33
C ILE A 79 38.60 11.66 18.93
N GLN A 80 39.78 12.06 18.48
CA GLN A 80 41.04 11.42 18.87
C GLN A 80 42.13 12.47 19.16
N ALA A 81 43.16 12.06 19.89
CA ALA A 81 44.33 12.89 20.08
C ALA A 81 45.04 13.15 18.74
N LYS A 82 45.71 14.31 18.64
CA LYS A 82 46.51 14.66 17.46
C LYS A 82 47.55 13.61 17.15
N GLY A 83 47.55 13.06 15.94
CA GLY A 83 48.48 12.00 15.51
C GLY A 83 48.01 10.58 15.79
N ALA A 84 46.85 10.35 16.41
CA ALA A 84 46.29 9.01 16.59
C ALA A 84 45.73 8.47 15.25
N THR A 85 45.84 7.14 15.08
CA THR A 85 45.29 6.45 13.89
C THR A 85 43.78 6.27 14.00
N THR A 86 43.02 6.76 13.02
CA THR A 86 41.58 6.62 12.99
C THR A 86 41.16 5.22 12.57
N ALA A 87 40.23 4.62 13.31
CA ALA A 87 39.64 3.34 12.94
C ALA A 87 38.91 3.45 11.58
N ARG A 88 39.05 2.45 10.73
CA ARG A 88 38.43 2.42 9.40
C ARG A 88 36.93 2.15 9.54
N SER A 89 36.13 2.91 8.80
CA SER A 89 34.70 2.65 8.66
C SER A 89 34.47 1.90 7.35
N ILE A 90 33.88 0.70 7.46
CA ILE A 90 33.52 -0.09 6.29
C ILE A 90 32.12 0.32 5.87
N VAL A 91 32.00 0.89 4.67
CA VAL A 91 30.72 1.22 4.04
C VAL A 91 30.50 0.24 2.90
N GLY A 92 29.42 -0.50 2.98
CA GLY A 92 29.06 -1.48 1.97
C GLY A 92 27.58 -1.44 1.65
N SER A 93 27.22 -2.01 0.53
CA SER A 93 25.83 -2.26 0.17
C SER A 93 25.72 -3.64 -0.48
N ARG A 94 24.58 -4.28 -0.30
CA ARG A 94 24.22 -5.49 -1.04
C ARG A 94 22.97 -5.22 -1.86
N ASN A 95 22.80 -5.99 -2.91
CA ASN A 95 21.58 -6.00 -3.69
C ASN A 95 20.64 -7.09 -3.16
N MET A 96 19.38 -6.74 -3.01
CA MET A 96 18.29 -7.63 -2.67
C MET A 96 17.36 -7.71 -3.87
N MET A 97 17.02 -8.90 -4.32
CA MET A 97 15.99 -9.16 -5.31
C MET A 97 14.75 -9.69 -4.60
N LEU A 98 13.58 -9.33 -5.08
CA LEU A 98 12.31 -9.81 -4.56
C LEU A 98 11.75 -10.89 -5.49
N ASP A 99 11.23 -11.95 -4.89
CA ASP A 99 10.38 -12.89 -5.60
C ASP A 99 8.96 -12.34 -5.66
N THR A 100 8.33 -12.50 -6.80
CA THR A 100 6.98 -12.04 -7.06
C THR A 100 5.99 -13.18 -6.90
N VAL A 101 4.83 -12.87 -6.37
CA VAL A 101 3.65 -13.74 -6.30
C VAL A 101 2.57 -13.19 -7.20
N GLU A 102 1.70 -14.04 -7.70
CA GLU A 102 0.57 -13.62 -8.52
C GLU A 102 -0.58 -13.16 -7.62
N VAL A 103 -1.04 -11.95 -7.85
CA VAL A 103 -2.30 -11.41 -7.33
C VAL A 103 -3.31 -11.45 -8.47
N SER A 104 -4.47 -12.04 -8.25
CA SER A 104 -5.47 -12.18 -9.29
C SER A 104 -6.88 -11.89 -8.78
N ALA A 105 -7.69 -11.27 -9.64
CA ALA A 105 -9.12 -11.08 -9.47
C ALA A 105 -9.86 -11.67 -10.68
N ARG A 106 -10.97 -12.35 -10.44
CA ARG A 106 -11.76 -12.99 -11.51
C ARG A 106 -13.22 -12.59 -11.40
N PRO A 107 -13.60 -11.38 -11.82
CA PRO A 107 -14.99 -11.01 -11.91
C PRO A 107 -15.72 -11.83 -12.96
N VAL A 108 -16.95 -12.20 -12.66
CA VAL A 108 -17.88 -12.93 -13.52
C VAL A 108 -19.15 -12.11 -13.65
N VAL A 109 -19.60 -11.87 -14.87
CA VAL A 109 -20.79 -11.08 -15.12
C VAL A 109 -21.64 -11.72 -16.23
N ASN A 110 -22.97 -11.62 -16.08
CA ASN A 110 -23.86 -12.05 -17.14
C ASN A 110 -23.81 -11.06 -18.31
N LEU A 111 -23.63 -11.55 -19.51
CA LEU A 111 -23.50 -10.73 -20.71
C LEU A 111 -24.75 -9.87 -20.96
N VAL A 112 -25.95 -10.41 -20.64
CA VAL A 112 -27.23 -9.70 -20.76
C VAL A 112 -27.30 -8.49 -19.81
N GLU A 113 -26.72 -8.61 -18.62
CA GLU A 113 -26.66 -7.51 -17.64
C GLU A 113 -25.74 -6.38 -18.10
N LEU A 114 -24.63 -6.72 -18.74
CA LEU A 114 -23.77 -5.71 -19.40
C LEU A 114 -24.46 -5.03 -20.57
N GLN A 115 -25.19 -5.80 -21.42
CA GLN A 115 -25.93 -5.24 -22.54
C GLN A 115 -27.04 -4.28 -22.10
N ASN A 116 -27.78 -4.67 -21.06
CA ASN A 116 -28.88 -3.88 -20.51
C ASN A 116 -28.38 -2.70 -19.67
N GLY A 117 -27.10 -2.70 -19.25
CA GLY A 117 -26.50 -1.72 -18.39
C GLY A 117 -26.95 -1.81 -16.92
N SER A 118 -27.50 -2.97 -16.51
CA SER A 118 -27.79 -3.26 -15.10
C SER A 118 -26.50 -3.42 -14.30
N VAL A 119 -25.44 -3.92 -14.93
CA VAL A 119 -24.06 -3.95 -14.42
C VAL A 119 -23.23 -3.05 -15.32
N LYS A 120 -22.43 -2.19 -14.71
CA LYS A 120 -21.53 -1.28 -15.41
C LYS A 120 -20.09 -1.77 -15.35
N MET A 121 -19.41 -1.71 -16.47
CA MET A 121 -17.99 -2.10 -16.52
C MET A 121 -17.11 -1.21 -15.63
N SER A 122 -17.44 0.07 -15.55
CA SER A 122 -16.72 1.03 -14.69
C SER A 122 -16.79 0.65 -13.20
N GLU A 123 -17.92 0.12 -12.74
CA GLU A 123 -18.10 -0.37 -11.36
C GLU A 123 -17.28 -1.66 -11.12
N LEU A 124 -17.29 -2.59 -12.08
CA LEU A 124 -16.49 -3.82 -12.02
C LEU A 124 -14.98 -3.52 -12.01
N ILE A 125 -14.53 -2.54 -12.79
CA ILE A 125 -13.12 -2.11 -12.81
C ILE A 125 -12.73 -1.58 -11.43
N ARG A 126 -13.56 -0.73 -10.83
CA ARG A 126 -13.30 -0.18 -9.50
C ARG A 126 -13.27 -1.26 -8.42
N GLU A 127 -14.25 -2.16 -8.42
CA GLU A 127 -14.31 -3.26 -7.45
C GLU A 127 -13.12 -4.21 -7.60
N ALA A 128 -12.75 -4.58 -8.83
CA ALA A 128 -11.58 -5.41 -9.08
C ALA A 128 -10.29 -4.73 -8.59
N HIS A 129 -10.15 -3.43 -8.84
CA HIS A 129 -9.03 -2.64 -8.36
C HIS A 129 -8.95 -2.62 -6.83
N GLU A 130 -10.05 -2.31 -6.13
CA GLU A 130 -10.12 -2.29 -4.66
C GLU A 130 -9.74 -3.65 -4.04
N LYS A 131 -10.21 -4.76 -4.64
CA LYS A 131 -9.87 -6.11 -4.15
C LYS A 131 -8.42 -6.50 -4.42
N MET A 132 -7.85 -6.10 -5.57
CA MET A 132 -6.43 -6.32 -5.86
C MET A 132 -5.54 -5.47 -4.95
N GLU A 133 -5.88 -4.21 -4.71
CA GLU A 133 -5.18 -3.34 -3.78
C GLU A 133 -5.21 -3.90 -2.34
N ALA A 134 -6.37 -4.38 -1.89
CA ALA A 134 -6.49 -5.06 -0.60
C ALA A 134 -5.52 -6.26 -0.49
N ALA A 135 -5.37 -7.05 -1.56
CA ALA A 135 -4.43 -8.16 -1.60
C ALA A 135 -2.96 -7.69 -1.55
N HIS A 136 -2.62 -6.55 -2.16
CA HIS A 136 -1.28 -5.95 -2.05
C HIS A 136 -0.98 -5.55 -0.60
N TYR A 137 -1.93 -4.92 0.08
CA TYR A 137 -1.75 -4.56 1.49
C TYR A 137 -1.63 -5.78 2.40
N GLN A 138 -2.39 -6.87 2.14
CA GLN A 138 -2.22 -8.14 2.86
C GLN A 138 -0.81 -8.71 2.71
N LEU A 139 -0.29 -8.72 1.49
CA LEU A 139 1.06 -9.18 1.21
C LEU A 139 2.09 -8.36 2.00
N VAL A 140 1.95 -7.05 1.99
CA VAL A 140 2.83 -6.13 2.73
C VAL A 140 2.73 -6.37 4.24
N GLN A 141 1.53 -6.48 4.78
CA GLN A 141 1.32 -6.75 6.21
C GLN A 141 1.92 -8.09 6.63
N LYS A 142 1.73 -9.14 5.83
CA LYS A 142 2.33 -10.44 6.08
C LYS A 142 3.85 -10.37 6.14
N VAL A 143 4.47 -9.68 5.17
CA VAL A 143 5.93 -9.48 5.14
C VAL A 143 6.42 -8.73 6.38
N ILE A 144 5.69 -7.72 6.83
CA ILE A 144 6.01 -6.97 8.05
C ILE A 144 5.88 -7.87 9.28
N ALA A 145 4.78 -8.61 9.41
CA ALA A 145 4.53 -9.49 10.54
C ALA A 145 5.58 -10.62 10.63
N ASP A 146 5.88 -11.27 9.50
CA ASP A 146 6.89 -12.33 9.42
C ASP A 146 8.29 -11.81 9.76
N SER A 147 8.55 -10.52 9.48
CA SER A 147 9.85 -9.89 9.69
C SER A 147 10.10 -9.46 11.13
N ILE A 148 9.06 -9.05 11.86
CA ILE A 148 9.18 -8.42 13.18
C ILE A 148 8.74 -9.37 14.32
N GLY A 149 8.10 -10.47 14.01
CA GLY A 149 7.34 -11.33 14.94
C GLY A 149 8.07 -11.86 16.20
N THR A 150 9.41 -11.71 16.31
CA THR A 150 10.18 -12.18 17.49
C THR A 150 11.07 -11.10 18.10
N TRP A 151 10.95 -9.86 17.68
CA TRP A 151 11.87 -8.79 18.10
C TRP A 151 11.41 -8.15 19.40
N GLN A 152 12.37 -7.64 20.17
CA GLN A 152 12.12 -6.94 21.43
C GLN A 152 12.16 -5.43 21.22
N THR A 153 11.76 -4.68 22.25
CA THR A 153 11.90 -3.21 22.29
C THR A 153 13.33 -2.80 21.87
N PRO A 154 13.54 -1.83 20.98
CA PRO A 154 12.57 -0.86 20.48
C PRO A 154 11.84 -1.27 19.18
N PHE A 155 11.97 -2.51 18.72
CA PHE A 155 11.38 -2.96 17.45
C PHE A 155 9.95 -3.48 17.61
N TYR A 156 9.64 -4.05 18.76
CA TYR A 156 8.30 -4.50 19.12
C TYR A 156 7.93 -4.00 20.51
N GLY A 157 6.73 -3.47 20.65
CA GLY A 157 6.13 -3.05 21.92
C GLY A 157 4.67 -3.44 21.95
N ASN A 158 4.14 -3.70 23.14
CA ASN A 158 2.73 -4.01 23.33
C ASN A 158 2.18 -3.39 24.61
N GLY A 159 0.85 -3.38 24.74
CA GLY A 159 0.15 -2.92 25.92
C GLY A 159 -1.36 -2.98 25.76
N THR A 160 -2.08 -2.84 26.86
CA THR A 160 -3.55 -2.67 26.83
C THR A 160 -3.87 -1.25 26.38
N GLY A 161 -4.40 -1.11 25.16
CA GLY A 161 -4.49 0.17 24.49
C GLY A 161 -3.11 0.75 24.12
N ILE A 162 -3.03 2.04 23.87
CA ILE A 162 -1.75 2.70 23.58
C ILE A 162 -1.08 3.15 24.88
N VAL A 163 -0.03 2.45 25.29
CA VAL A 163 0.83 2.85 26.41
C VAL A 163 1.82 3.90 25.92
N LYS A 164 1.56 5.16 26.28
CA LYS A 164 2.34 6.32 25.83
C LYS A 164 3.85 6.16 26.08
N ALA A 165 4.27 5.67 27.24
CA ALA A 165 5.68 5.54 27.60
C ALA A 165 6.42 4.60 26.64
N THR A 166 5.83 3.43 26.33
CA THR A 166 6.41 2.44 25.41
C THR A 166 6.47 2.98 23.98
N LEU A 167 5.37 3.62 23.53
CA LEU A 167 5.31 4.20 22.20
C LEU A 167 6.34 5.33 22.03
N ASP A 168 6.44 6.23 23.01
CA ASP A 168 7.41 7.34 22.98
C ASP A 168 8.87 6.84 23.01
N GLU A 169 9.16 5.75 23.72
CA GLU A 169 10.49 5.12 23.71
C GLU A 169 10.85 4.62 22.32
N MET A 170 9.94 3.91 21.65
CA MET A 170 10.11 3.39 20.28
C MET A 170 10.29 4.53 19.28
N ILE A 171 9.46 5.57 19.37
CA ILE A 171 9.55 6.75 18.48
C ILE A 171 10.89 7.46 18.71
N ASN A 172 11.31 7.69 19.95
CA ASN A 172 12.55 8.39 20.28
C ASN A 172 13.78 7.62 19.80
N PHE A 173 13.74 6.30 19.80
CA PHE A 173 14.80 5.48 19.21
C PHE A 173 15.01 5.83 17.73
N TRP A 174 13.93 5.87 16.97
CA TRP A 174 13.99 6.17 15.52
C TRP A 174 14.29 7.63 15.21
N ARG A 175 13.79 8.57 16.01
CA ARG A 175 14.06 10.01 15.85
C ARG A 175 15.55 10.35 15.94
N ARG A 176 16.36 9.55 16.62
CA ARG A 176 17.82 9.70 16.62
C ARG A 176 18.44 9.37 15.25
N THR A 177 17.71 8.66 14.41
CA THR A 177 18.18 8.27 13.08
C THR A 177 17.57 9.12 11.95
N GLY A 178 16.51 9.88 12.21
CA GLY A 178 15.83 10.72 11.24
C GLY A 178 14.37 10.96 11.55
N ASN A 179 13.61 11.36 10.53
CA ASN A 179 12.17 11.54 10.65
C ASN A 179 11.46 10.18 10.79
N VAL A 180 10.33 10.21 11.45
CA VAL A 180 9.51 9.02 11.74
C VAL A 180 8.09 9.27 11.25
N ALA A 181 7.47 8.27 10.67
CA ALA A 181 6.05 8.24 10.36
C ALA A 181 5.37 7.09 11.13
N LEU A 182 4.18 7.34 11.61
CA LEU A 182 3.30 6.37 12.24
C LEU A 182 2.23 5.97 11.24
N LEU A 183 2.02 4.67 11.07
CA LEU A 183 1.05 4.12 10.14
C LEU A 183 0.17 3.11 10.87
N GLY A 184 -1.14 3.25 10.78
CA GLY A 184 -2.07 2.35 11.44
C GLY A 184 -3.47 2.43 10.86
N ASP A 185 -4.32 1.54 11.32
CA ASP A 185 -5.74 1.59 11.07
C ASP A 185 -6.39 2.80 11.77
N ILE A 186 -7.53 3.25 11.26
CA ILE A 186 -8.27 4.41 11.81
C ILE A 186 -8.64 4.19 13.29
N GLU A 187 -8.96 2.96 13.71
CA GLU A 187 -9.29 2.64 15.10
C GLU A 187 -8.09 2.84 16.02
N MET A 188 -6.90 2.40 15.58
CA MET A 188 -5.67 2.58 16.35
C MET A 188 -5.26 4.04 16.41
N ILE A 189 -5.45 4.78 15.32
CA ILE A 189 -5.12 6.20 15.25
C ILE A 189 -6.10 7.05 16.07
N SER A 190 -7.37 6.66 16.17
CA SER A 190 -8.31 7.34 17.05
C SER A 190 -7.88 7.28 18.52
N GLN A 191 -7.37 6.13 18.98
CA GLN A 191 -6.78 5.99 20.30
C GLN A 191 -5.52 6.87 20.49
N LEU A 192 -4.72 7.01 19.42
CA LEU A 192 -3.54 7.89 19.43
C LEU A 192 -3.94 9.36 19.58
N SER A 193 -5.09 9.77 19.03
CA SER A 193 -5.57 11.15 19.09
C SER A 193 -5.91 11.61 20.50
N ASP A 194 -6.23 10.69 21.39
CA ASP A 194 -6.54 10.97 22.80
C ASP A 194 -5.27 11.23 23.66
N LEU A 195 -4.09 10.93 23.11
CA LEU A 195 -2.84 11.10 23.85
C LEU A 195 -2.31 12.53 23.80
N THR A 196 -1.78 12.98 24.93
CA THR A 196 -1.05 14.25 25.02
C THR A 196 0.16 14.24 24.06
N GLY A 197 0.20 15.15 23.10
CA GLY A 197 1.26 15.23 22.09
C GLY A 197 0.75 15.04 20.67
N PHE A 198 -0.49 14.61 20.51
CA PHE A 198 -1.16 14.61 19.22
C PHE A 198 -1.57 16.02 18.81
N LYS A 199 -1.30 16.37 17.58
CA LYS A 199 -1.77 17.61 16.94
C LYS A 199 -2.40 17.21 15.62
N ALA A 200 -3.70 17.43 15.50
CA ALA A 200 -4.37 17.33 14.22
C ALA A 200 -3.70 18.27 13.19
N SER A 201 -3.74 17.95 11.91
CA SER A 201 -3.30 18.87 10.86
C SER A 201 -4.09 20.18 11.00
N VAL A 202 -3.53 21.32 10.58
CA VAL A 202 -4.18 22.63 10.75
C VAL A 202 -5.55 22.67 10.06
N GLU A 203 -5.71 21.90 9.00
CA GLU A 203 -6.96 21.70 8.26
C GLU A 203 -7.96 20.80 9.02
N ALA A 204 -7.45 19.92 9.91
CA ALA A 204 -8.24 19.05 10.78
C ALA A 204 -8.89 19.75 11.99
N GLN A 205 -8.51 20.97 12.30
CA GLN A 205 -9.16 21.72 13.38
C GLN A 205 -10.55 22.26 13.02
N GLN A 206 -10.90 22.26 11.75
CA GLN A 206 -12.27 22.46 11.31
C GLN A 206 -12.85 21.09 10.94
N PHE A 207 -13.65 20.51 11.81
CA PHE A 207 -14.40 19.27 11.59
C PHE A 207 -15.35 19.42 10.39
N ASN A 208 -14.81 19.43 9.18
CA ASN A 208 -15.53 19.55 7.94
C ASN A 208 -15.32 18.29 7.08
N ASN A 209 -16.28 18.00 6.21
CA ASN A 209 -16.27 16.91 5.24
C ASN A 209 -15.00 16.88 4.34
N GLU A 210 -14.25 17.98 4.27
CA GLU A 210 -12.96 18.06 3.57
C GLU A 210 -11.84 17.24 4.23
N LEU A 211 -11.88 17.06 5.54
CA LEU A 211 -10.93 16.23 6.28
C LEU A 211 -11.10 14.74 6.02
N ILE A 212 -12.37 14.31 5.93
CA ILE A 212 -12.68 12.93 5.56
C ILE A 212 -12.21 12.68 4.11
N LYS A 213 -12.33 13.69 3.26
CA LYS A 213 -11.85 13.65 1.87
C LYS A 213 -10.33 13.62 1.80
N GLU A 214 -9.63 14.44 2.57
CA GLU A 214 -8.16 14.47 2.62
C GLU A 214 -7.56 13.23 3.30
N HIS A 215 -8.28 12.64 4.25
CA HIS A 215 -7.97 11.34 4.82
C HIS A 215 -8.08 10.23 3.77
N ASN A 216 -9.16 10.21 2.99
CA ASN A 216 -9.36 9.22 1.94
C ASN A 216 -8.35 9.38 0.79
N ASP A 217 -7.99 10.63 0.45
CA ASP A 217 -7.10 10.90 -0.67
C ASP A 217 -5.61 10.81 -0.30
N LYS A 218 -5.22 11.14 0.94
CA LYS A 218 -3.81 11.26 1.34
C LYS A 218 -3.41 10.42 2.56
N GLY A 219 -4.36 9.84 3.29
CA GLY A 219 -4.09 9.06 4.51
C GLY A 219 -3.39 9.85 5.64
N PHE A 220 -3.22 11.17 5.53
CA PHE A 220 -2.55 11.99 6.52
C PHE A 220 -3.57 12.58 7.49
N ILE A 221 -3.42 12.30 8.80
CA ILE A 221 -4.36 12.75 9.83
C ILE A 221 -3.77 13.87 10.70
N GLY A 222 -2.47 13.82 10.98
CA GLY A 222 -1.85 14.80 11.87
C GLY A 222 -0.44 14.44 12.28
N LYS A 223 0.00 14.98 13.42
CA LYS A 223 1.34 14.73 13.97
C LYS A 223 1.23 14.30 15.44
N TYR A 224 1.96 13.27 15.79
CA TYR A 224 2.16 12.85 17.16
C TYR A 224 3.63 13.05 17.56
N ASN A 225 3.89 13.87 18.58
CA ASN A 225 5.25 14.23 18.99
C ASN A 225 6.18 14.64 17.84
N GLY A 226 5.62 15.29 16.77
CA GLY A 226 6.37 15.72 15.60
C GLY A 226 6.60 14.65 14.53
N CYS A 227 6.05 13.45 14.68
CA CYS A 227 6.02 12.39 13.69
C CYS A 227 4.72 12.48 12.88
N ASP A 228 4.79 12.28 11.58
CA ASP A 228 3.60 12.25 10.72
C ASP A 228 2.77 11.00 11.03
N VAL A 229 1.45 11.18 11.16
CA VAL A 229 0.50 10.10 11.43
C VAL A 229 -0.32 9.86 10.17
N LEU A 230 -0.23 8.64 9.65
CA LEU A 230 -0.89 8.21 8.42
C LEU A 230 -1.91 7.11 8.75
N ALA A 231 -3.15 7.31 8.35
CA ALA A 231 -4.13 6.24 8.40
C ALA A 231 -4.08 5.41 7.13
N MET A 232 -4.17 4.09 7.29
CA MET A 232 -4.36 3.18 6.17
C MET A 232 -5.83 3.03 5.86
N THR A 233 -6.18 3.03 4.58
CA THR A 233 -7.47 2.50 4.14
C THR A 233 -7.47 1.01 4.43
N ASN A 234 -8.44 0.54 5.20
CA ASN A 234 -8.51 -0.85 5.64
C ASN A 234 -9.84 -1.49 5.18
N PRO A 235 -9.91 -1.94 3.91
CA PRO A 235 -11.11 -2.56 3.38
C PRO A 235 -11.37 -3.92 4.05
N TYR A 236 -12.59 -4.41 3.94
CA TYR A 236 -12.93 -5.74 4.42
C TYR A 236 -12.53 -6.83 3.43
N MET A 237 -12.05 -7.96 3.98
CA MET A 237 -11.61 -9.11 3.19
C MET A 237 -12.75 -9.99 2.67
N ASN A 238 -13.83 -10.05 3.43
CA ASN A 238 -14.91 -11.01 3.24
C ASN A 238 -16.22 -10.31 2.85
N GLU A 239 -17.09 -11.04 2.18
CA GLU A 239 -18.40 -10.56 1.75
C GLU A 239 -19.33 -10.16 2.93
N SER A 240 -19.04 -10.65 4.14
CA SER A 240 -19.80 -10.30 5.35
C SER A 240 -19.31 -9.02 6.04
N ASP A 241 -18.30 -8.35 5.50
CA ASP A 241 -17.74 -7.10 6.02
C ASP A 241 -17.39 -7.11 7.51
N THR A 242 -16.89 -8.26 7.99
CA THR A 242 -16.57 -8.45 9.40
C THR A 242 -15.10 -8.51 9.70
N LYS A 243 -14.25 -8.79 8.69
CA LYS A 243 -12.82 -8.95 8.88
C LYS A 243 -12.06 -7.96 8.00
N PRO A 244 -11.42 -6.93 8.59
CA PRO A 244 -10.58 -6.02 7.85
C PRO A 244 -9.31 -6.72 7.33
N VAL A 245 -8.69 -6.12 6.31
CA VAL A 245 -7.43 -6.60 5.70
C VAL A 245 -6.27 -6.50 6.67
N PHE A 246 -6.17 -5.37 7.36
CA PHE A 246 -5.13 -5.12 8.36
C PHE A 246 -5.66 -5.36 9.77
N ASP A 247 -4.75 -5.80 10.65
CA ASP A 247 -5.05 -5.85 12.08
C ASP A 247 -5.27 -4.43 12.60
N THR A 248 -6.46 -4.17 13.14
CA THR A 248 -6.85 -2.84 13.65
C THR A 248 -6.10 -2.44 14.92
N ASN A 249 -5.46 -3.40 15.58
CA ASN A 249 -4.74 -3.21 16.84
C ASN A 249 -3.22 -2.96 16.67
N LYS A 250 -2.72 -2.78 15.42
CA LYS A 250 -1.30 -2.59 15.15
C LYS A 250 -0.98 -1.18 14.65
N LEU A 251 0.07 -0.60 15.22
CA LEU A 251 0.65 0.67 14.79
C LEU A 251 2.09 0.42 14.31
N PHE A 252 2.36 0.77 13.06
CA PHE A 252 3.67 0.63 12.45
C PHE A 252 4.45 1.93 12.59
N ILE A 253 5.68 1.85 13.07
CA ILE A 253 6.59 2.97 13.23
C ILE A 253 7.66 2.85 12.16
N LEU A 254 7.60 3.74 11.19
CA LEU A 254 8.44 3.72 10.00
C LEU A 254 9.45 4.85 10.06
N PRO A 255 10.76 4.59 9.84
CA PRO A 255 11.70 5.66 9.59
C PRO A 255 11.34 6.29 8.24
N ALA A 256 10.88 7.54 8.27
CA ALA A 256 10.67 8.35 7.09
C ALA A 256 12.03 8.85 6.59
N ALA A 257 12.79 7.96 5.96
CA ALA A 257 14.12 8.28 5.48
C ALA A 257 14.06 9.35 4.38
N ALA A 258 15.03 10.25 4.37
CA ALA A 258 15.14 11.30 3.35
C ALA A 258 15.31 10.74 1.92
N SER A 259 15.80 9.50 1.79
CA SER A 259 15.96 8.79 0.52
C SER A 259 15.05 7.57 0.46
N VAL A 260 14.37 7.37 -0.64
CA VAL A 260 13.48 6.22 -0.90
C VAL A 260 14.24 4.90 -0.75
N ASP A 261 15.49 4.84 -1.21
CA ASP A 261 16.35 3.65 -1.09
C ASP A 261 16.58 3.21 0.36
N MET A 262 16.46 4.13 1.33
CA MET A 262 16.66 3.85 2.76
C MET A 262 15.44 3.27 3.46
N ARG A 263 14.29 3.26 2.81
CA ARG A 263 13.07 2.68 3.38
C ARG A 263 13.24 1.17 3.56
N PRO A 264 12.86 0.60 4.70
CA PRO A 264 13.02 -0.82 4.97
C PRO A 264 12.11 -1.70 4.13
N LEU A 265 10.89 -1.26 3.91
CA LEU A 265 9.91 -1.98 3.10
C LEU A 265 10.22 -1.77 1.61
N LYS A 266 10.30 -2.87 0.87
CA LYS A 266 10.55 -2.90 -0.58
C LYS A 266 9.38 -3.56 -1.27
N VAL A 267 8.86 -2.94 -2.32
CA VAL A 267 7.74 -3.47 -3.11
C VAL A 267 8.10 -3.42 -4.59
N LEU A 268 7.83 -4.50 -5.28
CA LEU A 268 8.07 -4.64 -6.71
C LEU A 268 6.75 -4.98 -7.41
N PHE A 269 6.38 -4.18 -8.39
CA PHE A 269 5.35 -4.51 -9.37
C PHE A 269 6.04 -4.93 -10.67
N GLU A 270 5.85 -6.18 -11.08
CA GLU A 270 6.48 -6.74 -12.27
C GLU A 270 5.45 -6.85 -13.39
N GLY A 271 5.62 -6.09 -14.43
CA GLY A 271 4.63 -5.91 -15.49
C GLY A 271 3.54 -4.93 -15.10
N GLY A 272 2.39 -5.07 -15.70
CA GLY A 272 1.14 -4.42 -15.31
C GLY A 272 0.06 -5.47 -15.17
N VAL A 273 -1.14 -5.05 -14.82
CA VAL A 273 -2.30 -5.94 -14.81
C VAL A 273 -2.56 -6.45 -16.21
N THR A 274 -2.54 -7.76 -16.37
CA THR A 274 -2.89 -8.45 -17.61
C THR A 274 -4.27 -9.08 -17.49
N SER A 275 -4.99 -9.21 -18.59
CA SER A 275 -6.33 -9.79 -18.63
C SER A 275 -6.39 -11.00 -19.53
N HIS A 276 -7.17 -11.98 -19.11
CA HIS A 276 -7.58 -13.12 -19.94
C HIS A 276 -9.09 -13.26 -19.86
N ASP A 277 -9.75 -13.35 -21.00
CA ASP A 277 -11.18 -13.49 -21.07
C ASP A 277 -11.62 -14.95 -21.24
N TRP A 278 -12.77 -15.25 -20.69
CA TRP A 278 -13.44 -16.53 -20.84
C TRP A 278 -14.95 -16.33 -20.98
N MET A 279 -15.58 -17.10 -21.82
CA MET A 279 -17.03 -17.14 -21.91
C MET A 279 -17.53 -18.52 -21.57
N ASN A 280 -18.37 -18.60 -20.55
CA ASN A 280 -19.06 -19.83 -20.22
C ASN A 280 -20.35 -19.88 -21.05
N ILE A 281 -20.37 -20.80 -22.02
CA ILE A 281 -21.48 -20.95 -22.97
C ILE A 281 -22.74 -21.48 -22.28
N ASP A 282 -22.58 -22.29 -21.21
CA ASP A 282 -23.71 -22.93 -20.55
C ASP A 282 -24.60 -21.95 -19.78
N ASN A 283 -24.02 -20.90 -19.20
CA ASN A 283 -24.76 -19.92 -18.40
C ASN A 283 -24.73 -18.49 -18.97
N GLY A 284 -24.07 -18.28 -20.13
CA GLY A 284 -23.98 -16.97 -20.75
C GLY A 284 -23.15 -15.94 -19.98
N CYS A 285 -22.32 -16.39 -19.03
CA CYS A 285 -21.47 -15.51 -18.25
C CYS A 285 -20.16 -15.20 -18.97
N TYR A 286 -19.78 -13.95 -18.89
CA TYR A 286 -18.49 -13.43 -19.29
C TYR A 286 -17.59 -13.34 -18.07
N GLU A 287 -16.40 -13.92 -18.15
CA GLU A 287 -15.42 -13.96 -17.08
C GLU A 287 -14.13 -13.29 -17.54
N VAL A 288 -13.57 -12.45 -16.70
CA VAL A 288 -12.25 -11.84 -16.94
C VAL A 288 -11.34 -12.20 -15.78
N CYS A 289 -10.20 -12.79 -16.06
CA CYS A 289 -9.15 -13.03 -15.07
C CYS A 289 -8.10 -11.93 -15.22
N LEU A 290 -8.03 -11.05 -14.23
CA LEU A 290 -7.00 -10.03 -14.09
C LEU A 290 -5.86 -10.61 -13.25
N ARG A 291 -4.62 -10.39 -13.67
CA ARG A 291 -3.42 -10.91 -13.01
C ARG A 291 -2.32 -9.87 -12.97
N GLU A 292 -1.65 -9.82 -11.84
CA GLU A 292 -0.48 -8.96 -11.61
C GLU A 292 0.56 -9.70 -10.78
N LEU A 293 1.83 -9.43 -11.04
CA LEU A 293 2.93 -9.97 -10.26
C LEU A 293 3.45 -8.93 -9.29
N VAL A 294 3.37 -9.22 -8.01
CA VAL A 294 3.78 -8.32 -6.93
C VAL A 294 4.73 -9.01 -5.99
N GLY A 295 5.84 -8.37 -5.67
CA GLY A 295 6.80 -8.82 -4.68
C GLY A 295 6.90 -7.82 -3.53
N ALA A 296 6.92 -8.31 -2.30
CA ALA A 296 7.19 -7.48 -1.14
C ALA A 296 8.28 -8.11 -0.28
N GLY A 297 9.08 -7.29 0.41
CA GLY A 297 10.14 -7.77 1.28
C GLY A 297 10.68 -6.70 2.19
N MET A 298 11.33 -7.12 3.27
CA MET A 298 11.99 -6.23 4.22
C MET A 298 13.52 -6.22 4.00
N ALA A 299 14.07 -5.02 3.82
CA ALA A 299 15.50 -4.83 3.74
C ALA A 299 16.08 -4.63 5.15
N TYR A 300 16.88 -5.57 5.59
CA TYR A 300 17.61 -5.48 6.85
C TYR A 300 18.99 -4.88 6.61
N GLY A 301 19.09 -3.60 6.85
CA GLY A 301 20.34 -2.86 6.67
C GLY A 301 20.57 -1.85 7.79
N LYS A 302 21.69 -1.13 7.73
CA LYS A 302 21.96 -0.08 8.70
C LYS A 302 20.90 1.03 8.55
N ARG A 303 20.14 1.29 9.62
CA ARG A 303 19.01 2.24 9.66
C ARG A 303 17.82 1.87 8.74
N GLN A 304 17.75 0.62 8.31
CA GLN A 304 16.65 0.09 7.49
C GLN A 304 15.86 -0.93 8.31
N TYR A 305 15.12 -0.48 9.30
CA TYR A 305 14.27 -1.27 10.17
C TYR A 305 12.95 -0.51 10.39
N MET A 306 11.97 -1.20 10.89
CA MET A 306 10.72 -0.62 11.36
C MET A 306 10.37 -1.18 12.74
N SER A 307 9.40 -0.58 13.41
CA SER A 307 8.87 -1.07 14.67
C SER A 307 7.37 -1.26 14.58
N VAL A 308 6.85 -2.17 15.39
CA VAL A 308 5.41 -2.42 15.51
C VAL A 308 5.02 -2.28 16.97
N TYR A 309 4.00 -1.49 17.22
CA TYR A 309 3.30 -1.44 18.50
C TYR A 309 1.96 -2.17 18.36
N GLU A 310 1.64 -3.07 19.28
CA GLU A 310 0.41 -3.86 19.28
C GLU A 310 -0.40 -3.58 20.54
N SER A 311 -1.68 -3.22 20.34
CA SER A 311 -2.66 -3.11 21.42
C SER A 311 -3.25 -4.48 21.69
N ILE A 312 -3.12 -4.99 22.92
CA ILE A 312 -3.62 -6.31 23.35
C ILE A 312 -4.90 -6.13 24.15
#